data_d192b3bd885179b303e6d395a8c1b654
#
_entry.id   d192b3bd885179b303e6d395a8c1b654
#
_cell.length_a   1.000
_cell.length_b   1.000
_cell.length_c   1.000
_cell.angle_alpha   90.00
_cell.angle_beta   90.00
_cell.angle_gamma   90.00
#
_symmetry.space_group_name_H-M   'P 1'
#
loop_
_entity.id
_entity.type
_entity.pdbx_description
1 polymer ?
#
loop_
_entity_poly.entity_id
_entity_poly.type
_entity_poly.pdbx_seq_one_letter_code
_entity_poly.pdbx_strand_id
1 'polypeptide(L)'
;MLCIQSTKTLTLNPLDPVERDFLSIYSIMYDGLMSINDDYLPETDLAEDYSVSPNGKTWTFKLKKDLKFSDGTDLKASDVVATANYILNKAKNNSGYYLNLKYFVSSISAEGDYTVVVKAERAYYGLLYAMTFPILPAHALEMNNPPGTGAYVCEAFHPGVALRLAPNPYWEQGVPQVTRIHVNIKPTAADVLSAYEYSGTDAIFTRSIASAQYKGGASSLALDYRTNQLECLLMNHSAFPLNLKSVREAIRCIVDVDKIARSYYNGMVERTDTPFISGTWMYDDSLSNYFRTDPVRAMSILEADGWLDVDEDGVLERLNDKGEYVELKMNLFVYEEPDDNVRLETANYIRDTLGAYGFKVTVQTMKFTDVQQALSVGNFHLCLASYAMDVCPDAGFLLMSSNTGNYCRYRSTEMTDLCKELRKQMTQPDYQRVLFQIQRQFAEDCPFICFFYRSGTVLTRRMYTTVRDVRESELLKGIDTFRTN
;
A
#
# COMPACT_ATOMS: atom_id res chain seq x y z
N MET A 1 -13.63 -5.19 -23.32
CA MET A 1 -12.86 -3.93 -23.42
C MET A 1 -12.75 -3.32 -22.03
N LEU A 2 -11.53 -3.07 -21.60
CA LEU A 2 -11.18 -2.46 -20.31
C LEU A 2 -10.80 -1.00 -20.55
N CYS A 3 -11.02 -0.11 -19.57
CA CYS A 3 -10.50 1.24 -19.59
C CYS A 3 -9.79 1.55 -18.26
N ILE A 4 -8.59 2.12 -18.35
CA ILE A 4 -7.75 2.47 -17.21
C ILE A 4 -7.23 3.91 -17.31
N GLN A 5 -6.80 4.46 -16.19
CA GLN A 5 -6.15 5.77 -16.17
C GLN A 5 -4.63 5.59 -16.31
N SER A 6 -4.02 6.33 -17.23
CA SER A 6 -2.55 6.49 -17.30
C SER A 6 -2.17 7.73 -18.11
N THR A 7 -1.12 8.40 -17.69
CA THR A 7 -0.58 9.58 -18.38
C THR A 7 0.92 9.46 -18.70
N LYS A 8 1.63 8.55 -18.03
CA LYS A 8 3.10 8.53 -18.00
C LYS A 8 3.71 7.23 -18.48
N THR A 9 2.92 6.15 -18.62
CA THR A 9 3.45 4.84 -18.99
C THR A 9 3.85 4.81 -20.47
N LEU A 10 5.13 4.73 -20.73
CA LEU A 10 5.74 4.68 -22.07
C LEU A 10 6.30 3.31 -22.43
N THR A 11 6.41 2.40 -21.46
CA THR A 11 7.02 1.08 -21.58
C THR A 11 6.13 0.03 -20.92
N LEU A 12 6.22 -1.21 -21.37
CA LEU A 12 5.61 -2.37 -20.71
C LEU A 12 6.67 -3.21 -19.96
N ASN A 13 7.86 -2.65 -19.74
CA ASN A 13 8.86 -3.29 -18.90
C ASN A 13 8.48 -3.15 -17.42
N PRO A 14 8.15 -4.25 -16.71
CA PRO A 14 7.68 -4.19 -15.33
C PRO A 14 8.77 -3.79 -14.33
N LEU A 15 10.04 -3.73 -14.75
CA LEU A 15 11.16 -3.31 -13.91
C LEU A 15 11.40 -1.79 -13.92
N ASP A 16 10.76 -1.07 -14.84
CA ASP A 16 10.79 0.39 -14.89
C ASP A 16 9.76 1.01 -13.93
N PRO A 17 9.86 2.31 -13.60
CA PRO A 17 8.82 3.00 -12.84
C PRO A 17 7.48 2.92 -13.55
N VAL A 18 6.46 2.47 -12.83
CA VAL A 18 5.16 2.12 -13.40
C VAL A 18 4.03 2.90 -12.70
N GLU A 19 2.99 3.23 -13.47
CA GLU A 19 1.73 3.73 -12.90
C GLU A 19 0.90 2.58 -12.33
N ARG A 20 0.19 2.86 -11.24
CA ARG A 20 -0.54 1.87 -10.43
C ARG A 20 -1.50 0.98 -11.25
N ASP A 21 -2.22 1.57 -12.21
CA ASP A 21 -3.21 0.82 -13.00
C ASP A 21 -2.57 -0.19 -13.95
N PHE A 22 -1.29 -0.01 -14.29
CA PHE A 22 -0.52 -0.97 -15.08
C PHE A 22 -0.03 -2.18 -14.28
N LEU A 23 0.02 -2.11 -12.94
CA LEU A 23 0.39 -3.26 -12.11
C LEU A 23 -0.50 -4.47 -12.39
N SER A 24 -1.82 -4.24 -12.50
CA SER A 24 -2.78 -5.30 -12.84
C SER A 24 -2.62 -5.85 -14.26
N ILE A 25 -2.09 -5.06 -15.19
CA ILE A 25 -1.74 -5.53 -16.54
C ILE A 25 -0.49 -6.41 -16.46
N TYR A 26 0.51 -5.98 -15.69
CA TYR A 26 1.75 -6.76 -15.53
C TYR A 26 1.52 -8.09 -14.80
N SER A 27 0.58 -8.15 -13.84
CA SER A 27 0.28 -9.38 -13.10
C SER A 27 -0.29 -10.51 -13.96
N ILE A 28 -0.76 -10.23 -15.18
CA ILE A 28 -1.21 -11.27 -16.13
C ILE A 28 -0.22 -11.51 -17.28
N MET A 29 0.87 -10.74 -17.33
CA MET A 29 1.93 -10.86 -18.35
C MET A 29 3.22 -11.46 -17.77
N TYR A 30 3.49 -11.28 -16.49
CA TYR A 30 4.77 -11.61 -15.87
C TYR A 30 4.57 -12.27 -14.51
N ASP A 31 5.32 -13.33 -14.23
CA ASP A 31 5.29 -14.05 -12.97
C ASP A 31 6.62 -13.92 -12.22
N GLY A 32 6.61 -14.17 -10.91
CA GLY A 32 7.77 -14.17 -10.02
C GLY A 32 8.16 -15.56 -9.55
N LEU A 33 9.22 -15.69 -8.76
CA LEU A 33 9.50 -16.95 -8.06
C LEU A 33 8.38 -17.32 -7.10
N MET A 34 7.83 -16.30 -6.43
CA MET A 34 6.73 -16.37 -5.50
C MET A 34 5.60 -15.48 -5.98
N SER A 35 4.38 -15.78 -5.58
CA SER A 35 3.20 -14.92 -5.66
C SER A 35 2.62 -14.71 -4.26
N ILE A 36 1.60 -13.86 -4.15
CA ILE A 36 0.89 -13.62 -2.89
C ILE A 36 -0.54 -14.12 -3.07
N ASN A 37 -0.98 -15.04 -2.21
CA ASN A 37 -2.33 -15.58 -2.26
C ASN A 37 -3.38 -14.62 -1.67
N ASP A 38 -4.65 -15.02 -1.69
CA ASP A 38 -5.77 -14.19 -1.23
C ASP A 38 -5.72 -13.91 0.29
N ASP A 39 -5.01 -14.75 1.06
CA ASP A 39 -4.77 -14.56 2.49
C ASP A 39 -3.55 -13.66 2.79
N TYR A 40 -2.96 -13.03 1.79
CA TYR A 40 -1.74 -12.21 1.90
C TYR A 40 -0.51 -13.01 2.35
N LEU A 41 -0.47 -14.31 2.08
CA LEU A 41 0.68 -15.16 2.35
C LEU A 41 1.47 -15.42 1.06
N PRO A 42 2.81 -15.49 1.13
CA PRO A 42 3.63 -15.86 0.00
C PRO A 42 3.44 -17.36 -0.33
N GLU A 43 3.25 -17.65 -1.61
CA GLU A 43 3.17 -19.00 -2.16
C GLU A 43 4.11 -19.16 -3.35
N THR A 44 4.47 -20.39 -3.69
CA THR A 44 5.33 -20.66 -4.86
C THR A 44 4.58 -20.40 -6.15
N ASP A 45 5.28 -19.80 -7.15
CA ASP A 45 4.74 -19.52 -8.48
C ASP A 45 5.65 -20.15 -9.55
N LEU A 46 6.65 -19.46 -10.12
CA LEU A 46 7.65 -20.10 -11.00
C LEU A 46 8.59 -21.06 -10.25
N ALA A 47 8.70 -20.90 -8.92
CA ALA A 47 9.33 -21.90 -8.09
C ALA A 47 8.36 -23.07 -7.82
N GLU A 48 8.86 -24.32 -7.90
CA GLU A 48 8.14 -25.52 -7.46
C GLU A 48 8.20 -25.66 -5.93
N ASP A 49 9.36 -25.33 -5.35
CA ASP A 49 9.64 -25.49 -3.92
C ASP A 49 10.75 -24.55 -3.49
N TYR A 50 10.86 -24.31 -2.20
CA TYR A 50 11.99 -23.60 -1.60
C TYR A 50 12.42 -24.22 -0.27
N SER A 51 13.67 -24.00 0.09
CA SER A 51 14.22 -24.38 1.38
C SER A 51 15.08 -23.26 1.96
N VAL A 52 15.22 -23.25 3.28
CA VAL A 52 16.03 -22.26 4.00
C VAL A 52 17.05 -22.97 4.89
N SER A 53 18.27 -22.47 4.91
CA SER A 53 19.32 -22.96 5.81
C SER A 53 18.96 -22.73 7.29
N PRO A 54 19.50 -23.52 8.23
CA PRO A 54 19.17 -23.38 9.67
C PRO A 54 19.44 -21.99 10.25
N ASN A 55 20.37 -21.24 9.67
CA ASN A 55 20.68 -19.87 10.09
C ASN A 55 19.82 -18.80 9.38
N GLY A 56 18.88 -19.22 8.50
CA GLY A 56 17.97 -18.33 7.76
C GLY A 56 18.62 -17.45 6.70
N LYS A 57 19.92 -17.64 6.41
CA LYS A 57 20.67 -16.73 5.52
C LYS A 57 20.84 -17.24 4.10
N THR A 58 20.53 -18.48 3.84
CA THR A 58 20.59 -19.05 2.49
C THR A 58 19.25 -19.67 2.15
N TRP A 59 18.64 -19.17 1.10
CA TRP A 59 17.36 -19.63 0.58
C TRP A 59 17.60 -20.25 -0.78
N THR A 60 17.09 -21.44 -0.99
CA THR A 60 17.24 -22.20 -2.24
C THR A 60 15.87 -22.41 -2.85
N PHE A 61 15.64 -21.89 -4.04
CA PHE A 61 14.41 -22.04 -4.81
C PHE A 61 14.66 -23.00 -5.96
N LYS A 62 13.78 -23.98 -6.12
CA LYS A 62 13.79 -24.91 -7.26
C LYS A 62 12.73 -24.44 -8.25
N LEU A 63 13.12 -24.20 -9.49
CA LEU A 63 12.22 -23.79 -10.56
C LEU A 63 11.40 -24.98 -11.04
N LYS A 64 10.17 -24.75 -11.43
CA LYS A 64 9.40 -25.67 -12.26
C LYS A 64 10.17 -25.92 -13.56
N LYS A 65 10.04 -27.11 -14.11
CA LYS A 65 10.69 -27.49 -15.37
C LYS A 65 9.83 -27.14 -16.57
N ASP A 66 10.47 -27.03 -17.72
CA ASP A 66 9.83 -26.83 -19.03
C ASP A 66 9.01 -25.53 -19.16
N LEU A 67 9.26 -24.56 -18.27
CA LEU A 67 8.69 -23.23 -18.37
C LEU A 67 9.33 -22.45 -19.52
N LYS A 68 8.51 -21.67 -20.24
CA LYS A 68 8.96 -20.85 -21.36
C LYS A 68 8.47 -19.41 -21.22
N PHE A 69 9.28 -18.51 -21.70
CA PHE A 69 8.85 -17.15 -21.99
C PHE A 69 7.99 -17.11 -23.25
N SER A 70 7.26 -16.04 -23.42
CA SER A 70 6.33 -15.85 -24.55
C SER A 70 6.99 -15.76 -25.93
N ASP A 71 8.32 -15.61 -25.99
CA ASP A 71 9.12 -15.71 -27.21
C ASP A 71 9.56 -17.15 -27.53
N GLY A 72 9.20 -18.12 -26.67
CA GLY A 72 9.53 -19.54 -26.80
C GLY A 72 10.87 -19.95 -26.19
N THR A 73 11.64 -19.01 -25.63
CA THR A 73 12.89 -19.33 -24.92
C THR A 73 12.60 -19.99 -23.58
N ASP A 74 13.45 -20.93 -23.18
CA ASP A 74 13.31 -21.65 -21.90
C ASP A 74 13.66 -20.73 -20.74
N LEU A 75 12.85 -20.77 -19.66
CA LEU A 75 13.15 -20.06 -18.41
C LEU A 75 14.16 -20.89 -17.59
N LYS A 76 15.25 -20.24 -17.18
CA LYS A 76 16.32 -20.82 -16.40
C LYS A 76 16.65 -20.00 -15.15
N ALA A 77 17.33 -20.62 -14.21
CA ALA A 77 17.85 -19.95 -13.01
C ALA A 77 18.77 -18.74 -13.34
N SER A 78 19.46 -18.79 -14.49
CA SER A 78 20.26 -17.66 -14.98
C SER A 78 19.43 -16.41 -15.28
N ASP A 79 18.17 -16.56 -15.73
CA ASP A 79 17.28 -15.43 -16.01
C ASP A 79 16.80 -14.75 -14.71
N VAL A 80 16.50 -15.55 -13.69
CA VAL A 80 16.19 -15.06 -12.34
C VAL A 80 17.35 -14.24 -11.78
N VAL A 81 18.58 -14.80 -11.89
CA VAL A 81 19.80 -14.12 -11.43
C VAL A 81 20.05 -12.81 -12.22
N ALA A 82 19.87 -12.85 -13.54
CA ALA A 82 20.03 -11.67 -14.38
C ALA A 82 19.04 -10.58 -14.04
N THR A 83 17.76 -10.93 -13.87
CA THR A 83 16.69 -10.01 -13.47
C THR A 83 16.96 -9.38 -12.10
N ALA A 84 17.28 -10.20 -11.10
CA ALA A 84 17.57 -9.71 -9.75
C ALA A 84 18.77 -8.77 -9.72
N ASN A 85 19.86 -9.11 -10.43
CA ASN A 85 21.05 -8.26 -10.53
C ASN A 85 20.76 -6.95 -11.26
N TYR A 86 19.88 -6.96 -12.26
CA TYR A 86 19.43 -5.74 -12.94
C TYR A 86 18.68 -4.82 -11.99
N ILE A 87 17.73 -5.37 -11.20
CA ILE A 87 17.01 -4.64 -10.15
C ILE A 87 17.99 -4.06 -9.12
N LEU A 88 18.91 -4.87 -8.61
CA LEU A 88 19.88 -4.45 -7.60
C LEU A 88 20.82 -3.35 -8.12
N ASN A 89 21.18 -3.37 -9.40
CA ASN A 89 21.97 -2.31 -10.02
C ASN A 89 21.18 -1.01 -10.19
N LYS A 90 19.91 -1.08 -10.61
CA LYS A 90 19.01 0.09 -10.64
C LYS A 90 18.78 0.66 -9.23
N ALA A 91 18.67 -0.18 -8.22
CA ALA A 91 18.46 0.22 -6.83
C ALA A 91 19.65 1.00 -6.24
N LYS A 92 20.88 0.82 -6.73
CA LYS A 92 22.04 1.65 -6.33
C LYS A 92 21.85 3.12 -6.70
N ASN A 93 21.13 3.39 -7.79
CA ASN A 93 20.85 4.73 -8.30
C ASN A 93 19.46 5.23 -7.93
N ASN A 94 18.75 4.53 -7.04
CA ASN A 94 17.34 4.77 -6.68
C ASN A 94 16.42 4.87 -7.91
N SER A 95 16.68 4.10 -8.95
CA SER A 95 15.86 4.01 -10.16
C SER A 95 15.26 2.61 -10.30
N GLY A 96 14.10 2.51 -10.99
CA GLY A 96 13.36 1.26 -11.13
C GLY A 96 12.25 1.09 -10.09
N TYR A 97 11.57 -0.07 -10.12
CA TYR A 97 10.43 -0.34 -9.25
C TYR A 97 10.84 -1.15 -8.01
N TYR A 98 11.30 -2.35 -8.12
CA TYR A 98 11.54 -3.29 -7.00
C TYR A 98 12.78 -2.93 -6.15
N LEU A 99 12.94 -1.66 -5.78
CA LEU A 99 14.14 -1.13 -5.10
C LEU A 99 14.38 -1.75 -3.73
N ASN A 100 13.33 -2.27 -3.08
CA ASN A 100 13.40 -2.88 -1.76
C ASN A 100 14.22 -4.17 -1.74
N LEU A 101 14.41 -4.83 -2.88
CA LEU A 101 15.20 -6.05 -2.99
C LEU A 101 16.60 -5.92 -2.36
N LYS A 102 17.22 -4.74 -2.45
CA LYS A 102 18.53 -4.44 -1.84
C LYS A 102 18.59 -4.57 -0.32
N TYR A 103 17.44 -4.53 0.37
CA TYR A 103 17.39 -4.67 1.83
C TYR A 103 17.30 -6.11 2.30
N PHE A 104 16.97 -7.02 1.39
CA PHE A 104 16.77 -8.44 1.68
C PHE A 104 17.89 -9.32 1.14
N VAL A 105 18.41 -9.01 -0.04
CA VAL A 105 19.32 -9.87 -0.80
C VAL A 105 20.73 -9.30 -0.79
N SER A 106 21.69 -10.09 -0.27
CA SER A 106 23.12 -9.76 -0.37
C SER A 106 23.75 -10.33 -1.64
N SER A 107 23.33 -11.50 -2.10
CA SER A 107 23.71 -12.04 -3.40
C SER A 107 22.68 -13.06 -3.89
N ILE A 108 22.65 -13.27 -5.19
CA ILE A 108 21.85 -14.28 -5.86
C ILE A 108 22.69 -15.01 -6.91
N SER A 109 22.57 -16.32 -7.00
CA SER A 109 23.33 -17.17 -7.93
C SER A 109 22.49 -18.33 -8.42
N ALA A 110 22.87 -18.90 -9.57
CA ALA A 110 22.27 -20.10 -10.13
C ALA A 110 23.19 -21.32 -9.85
N GLU A 111 22.58 -22.44 -9.48
CA GLU A 111 23.22 -23.74 -9.39
C GLU A 111 22.55 -24.68 -10.41
N GLY A 112 23.16 -24.75 -11.61
CA GLY A 112 22.54 -25.42 -12.77
C GLY A 112 21.37 -24.61 -13.35
N ASP A 113 20.53 -25.26 -14.15
CA ASP A 113 19.46 -24.61 -14.91
C ASP A 113 18.21 -24.31 -14.07
N TYR A 114 17.98 -25.00 -12.96
CA TYR A 114 16.70 -24.98 -12.23
C TYR A 114 16.84 -24.68 -10.73
N THR A 115 17.99 -24.22 -10.26
CA THR A 115 18.19 -23.91 -8.84
C THR A 115 18.71 -22.49 -8.68
N VAL A 116 17.98 -21.68 -7.92
CA VAL A 116 18.35 -20.31 -7.55
C VAL A 116 18.72 -20.29 -6.08
N VAL A 117 19.90 -19.78 -5.76
CA VAL A 117 20.39 -19.62 -4.38
C VAL A 117 20.46 -18.13 -4.06
N VAL A 118 19.67 -17.72 -3.06
CA VAL A 118 19.61 -16.35 -2.54
C VAL A 118 20.30 -16.29 -1.19
N LYS A 119 21.31 -15.47 -1.04
CA LYS A 119 21.91 -15.15 0.26
C LYS A 119 21.29 -13.87 0.79
N ALA A 120 20.70 -13.97 1.97
CA ALA A 120 20.08 -12.86 2.66
C ALA A 120 21.05 -12.23 3.68
N GLU A 121 20.95 -10.93 3.88
CA GLU A 121 21.69 -10.20 4.92
C GLU A 121 21.35 -10.73 6.32
N ARG A 122 20.12 -11.18 6.51
CA ARG A 122 19.60 -11.70 7.76
C ARG A 122 18.55 -12.77 7.52
N ALA A 123 18.29 -13.59 8.53
CA ALA A 123 17.14 -14.48 8.57
C ALA A 123 15.87 -13.62 8.60
N TYR A 124 14.96 -13.79 7.64
CA TYR A 124 13.78 -12.94 7.56
C TYR A 124 12.69 -13.52 6.67
N TYR A 125 11.53 -13.80 7.26
CA TYR A 125 10.36 -14.33 6.54
C TYR A 125 9.92 -13.43 5.37
N GLY A 126 10.04 -12.10 5.53
CA GLY A 126 9.73 -11.12 4.51
C GLY A 126 10.53 -11.25 3.21
N LEU A 127 11.60 -12.07 3.17
CA LEU A 127 12.32 -12.35 1.93
C LEU A 127 11.40 -13.00 0.89
N LEU A 128 10.44 -13.84 1.29
CA LEU A 128 9.49 -14.48 0.38
C LEU A 128 8.65 -13.46 -0.37
N TYR A 129 8.26 -12.36 0.30
CA TYR A 129 7.55 -11.25 -0.34
C TYR A 129 8.43 -10.50 -1.34
N ALA A 130 9.73 -10.41 -1.08
CA ALA A 130 10.66 -9.76 -2.00
C ALA A 130 10.93 -10.61 -3.26
N MET A 131 10.60 -11.91 -3.25
CA MET A 131 10.77 -12.81 -4.41
C MET A 131 9.59 -12.78 -5.39
N THR A 132 8.67 -11.85 -5.26
CA THR A 132 7.52 -11.67 -6.16
C THR A 132 7.84 -10.77 -7.36
N PHE A 133 9.08 -10.29 -7.51
CA PHE A 133 9.44 -9.50 -8.68
C PHE A 133 9.34 -10.33 -9.97
N PRO A 134 8.84 -9.73 -11.07
CA PRO A 134 8.68 -10.42 -12.34
C PRO A 134 10.03 -10.86 -12.91
N ILE A 135 10.08 -12.09 -13.42
CA ILE A 135 11.27 -12.65 -14.04
C ILE A 135 11.23 -12.38 -15.55
N LEU A 136 12.31 -11.81 -16.07
CA LEU A 136 12.49 -11.53 -17.49
C LEU A 136 13.64 -12.36 -18.06
N PRO A 137 13.60 -12.71 -19.36
CA PRO A 137 14.74 -13.36 -19.98
C PRO A 137 15.96 -12.42 -20.02
N ALA A 138 17.14 -12.96 -19.76
CA ALA A 138 18.37 -12.20 -19.61
C ALA A 138 18.70 -11.31 -20.84
N HIS A 139 18.26 -11.74 -22.04
CA HIS A 139 18.46 -10.98 -23.28
C HIS A 139 17.49 -9.81 -23.48
N ALA A 140 16.44 -9.70 -22.66
CA ALA A 140 15.34 -8.74 -22.86
C ALA A 140 15.14 -7.74 -21.72
N LEU A 141 16.06 -7.66 -20.75
CA LEU A 141 15.93 -6.83 -19.53
C LEU A 141 15.72 -5.33 -19.82
N GLU A 142 16.22 -4.84 -20.94
CA GLU A 142 16.11 -3.41 -21.34
C GLU A 142 15.07 -3.18 -22.45
N MET A 143 14.32 -4.20 -22.86
CA MET A 143 13.29 -4.04 -23.87
C MET A 143 12.10 -3.26 -23.32
N ASN A 144 11.47 -2.43 -24.14
CA ASN A 144 10.22 -1.72 -23.76
C ASN A 144 9.02 -2.65 -23.60
N ASN A 145 9.06 -3.81 -24.21
CA ASN A 145 8.02 -4.85 -24.12
C ASN A 145 8.73 -6.21 -24.07
N PRO A 146 9.29 -6.60 -22.92
CA PRO A 146 9.99 -7.87 -22.78
C PRO A 146 9.02 -9.06 -22.80
N PRO A 147 9.46 -10.25 -23.24
CA PRO A 147 8.71 -11.47 -23.10
C PRO A 147 8.48 -11.80 -21.61
N GLY A 148 7.28 -12.26 -21.27
CA GLY A 148 6.92 -12.72 -19.92
C GLY A 148 6.48 -14.17 -19.92
N THR A 149 6.15 -14.69 -18.75
CA THR A 149 5.69 -16.08 -18.52
C THR A 149 4.17 -16.17 -18.32
N GLY A 150 3.50 -15.04 -18.04
CA GLY A 150 2.09 -14.99 -17.71
C GLY A 150 1.15 -15.38 -18.86
N ALA A 151 -0.14 -15.42 -18.58
CA ALA A 151 -1.19 -15.89 -19.49
C ALA A 151 -1.34 -15.05 -20.78
N TYR A 152 -0.88 -13.78 -20.75
CA TYR A 152 -1.07 -12.85 -21.87
C TYR A 152 0.22 -12.18 -22.30
N VAL A 153 0.24 -11.81 -23.60
CA VAL A 153 1.35 -11.06 -24.22
C VAL A 153 0.83 -9.80 -24.90
N CYS A 154 1.67 -8.80 -25.02
CA CYS A 154 1.34 -7.59 -25.77
C CYS A 154 1.32 -7.88 -27.29
N GLU A 155 0.17 -7.69 -27.93
CA GLU A 155 0.02 -7.69 -29.39
C GLU A 155 0.30 -6.31 -29.98
N ALA A 156 -0.15 -5.23 -29.33
CA ALA A 156 0.11 -3.85 -29.73
C ALA A 156 0.00 -2.91 -28.53
N PHE A 157 0.92 -1.96 -28.43
CA PHE A 157 0.91 -0.90 -27.42
C PHE A 157 1.11 0.47 -28.06
N HIS A 158 0.16 1.36 -27.78
CA HIS A 158 0.20 2.77 -28.12
C HIS A 158 0.14 3.58 -26.84
N PRO A 159 1.29 4.08 -26.33
CA PRO A 159 1.35 4.82 -25.06
C PRO A 159 0.32 5.93 -24.95
N GLY A 160 -0.39 6.00 -23.82
CA GLY A 160 -1.44 6.99 -23.58
C GLY A 160 -2.73 6.81 -24.37
N VAL A 161 -2.84 5.77 -25.22
CA VAL A 161 -4.00 5.53 -26.10
C VAL A 161 -4.63 4.17 -25.86
N ALA A 162 -3.89 3.10 -26.11
CA ALA A 162 -4.45 1.74 -26.04
C ALA A 162 -3.37 0.66 -25.92
N LEU A 163 -3.77 -0.47 -25.35
CA LEU A 163 -3.02 -1.72 -25.31
C LEU A 163 -3.91 -2.87 -25.78
N ARG A 164 -3.36 -3.78 -26.54
CA ARG A 164 -4.01 -5.06 -26.92
C ARG A 164 -3.17 -6.21 -26.42
N LEU A 165 -3.84 -7.15 -25.74
CA LEU A 165 -3.23 -8.37 -25.24
C LEU A 165 -3.87 -9.57 -25.93
N ALA A 166 -3.03 -10.56 -26.23
CA ALA A 166 -3.39 -11.85 -26.77
C ALA A 166 -2.89 -12.98 -25.85
N PRO A 167 -3.42 -14.20 -25.94
CA PRO A 167 -2.92 -15.35 -25.18
C PRO A 167 -1.44 -15.60 -25.42
N ASN A 168 -0.70 -15.91 -24.35
CA ASN A 168 0.66 -16.43 -24.45
C ASN A 168 0.62 -17.88 -24.95
N PRO A 169 1.21 -18.20 -26.12
CA PRO A 169 1.17 -19.55 -26.68
C PRO A 169 1.97 -20.59 -25.88
N TYR A 170 2.82 -20.14 -24.95
CA TYR A 170 3.68 -20.97 -24.12
C TYR A 170 3.28 -20.95 -22.64
N TRP A 171 2.11 -20.37 -22.30
CA TRP A 171 1.66 -20.36 -20.92
C TRP A 171 1.41 -21.78 -20.39
N GLU A 172 1.93 -22.10 -19.21
CA GLU A 172 1.94 -23.48 -18.65
C GLU A 172 0.53 -24.08 -18.44
N GLN A 173 -0.48 -23.22 -18.21
CA GLN A 173 -1.87 -23.65 -17.97
C GLN A 173 -2.72 -23.72 -19.26
N GLY A 174 -2.12 -23.47 -20.41
CA GLY A 174 -2.76 -23.60 -21.71
C GLY A 174 -3.38 -22.29 -22.24
N VAL A 175 -4.53 -22.35 -22.92
CA VAL A 175 -5.13 -21.18 -23.55
C VAL A 175 -6.16 -20.56 -22.60
N PRO A 176 -6.01 -19.27 -22.21
CA PRO A 176 -6.97 -18.60 -21.37
C PRO A 176 -8.35 -18.46 -22.05
N GLN A 177 -9.42 -18.46 -21.24
CA GLN A 177 -10.81 -18.36 -21.75
C GLN A 177 -11.07 -17.01 -22.44
N VAL A 178 -10.53 -15.92 -21.88
CA VAL A 178 -10.56 -14.60 -22.51
C VAL A 178 -9.42 -14.51 -23.51
N THR A 179 -9.73 -14.63 -24.79
CA THR A 179 -8.71 -14.68 -25.85
C THR A 179 -8.24 -13.32 -26.36
N ARG A 180 -8.85 -12.22 -25.91
CA ARG A 180 -8.45 -10.85 -26.28
C ARG A 180 -8.82 -9.88 -25.17
N ILE A 181 -7.85 -9.05 -24.78
CA ILE A 181 -8.06 -7.94 -23.86
C ILE A 181 -7.71 -6.65 -24.61
N HIS A 182 -8.68 -5.76 -24.77
CA HIS A 182 -8.48 -4.42 -25.30
C HIS A 182 -8.53 -3.44 -24.13
N VAL A 183 -7.47 -2.70 -23.92
CA VAL A 183 -7.35 -1.70 -22.86
C VAL A 183 -7.30 -0.32 -23.50
N ASN A 184 -8.31 0.51 -23.23
CA ASN A 184 -8.29 1.93 -23.56
C ASN A 184 -7.62 2.70 -22.42
N ILE A 185 -6.76 3.64 -22.75
CA ILE A 185 -6.03 4.46 -21.77
C ILE A 185 -6.60 5.87 -21.81
N LYS A 186 -6.90 6.42 -20.63
CA LYS A 186 -7.45 7.76 -20.46
C LYS A 186 -6.62 8.57 -19.48
N PRO A 187 -6.51 9.90 -19.67
CA PRO A 187 -5.66 10.73 -18.82
C PRO A 187 -6.24 10.99 -17.43
N THR A 188 -7.57 11.01 -17.26
CA THR A 188 -8.21 11.34 -15.99
C THR A 188 -9.20 10.28 -15.54
N ALA A 189 -9.47 10.23 -14.22
CA ALA A 189 -10.49 9.36 -13.65
C ALA A 189 -11.90 9.70 -14.19
N ALA A 190 -12.18 10.97 -14.45
CA ALA A 190 -13.44 11.42 -15.05
C ALA A 190 -13.61 10.89 -16.48
N ASP A 191 -12.54 10.86 -17.28
CA ASP A 191 -12.56 10.29 -18.64
C ASP A 191 -12.78 8.77 -18.60
N VAL A 192 -12.22 8.08 -17.60
CA VAL A 192 -12.44 6.63 -17.39
C VAL A 192 -13.93 6.35 -17.07
N LEU A 193 -14.52 7.13 -16.15
CA LEU A 193 -15.95 7.02 -15.82
C LEU A 193 -16.83 7.33 -17.02
N SER A 194 -16.52 8.39 -17.78
CA SER A 194 -17.25 8.75 -19.02
C SER A 194 -17.13 7.66 -20.08
N ALA A 195 -15.97 7.00 -20.20
CA ALA A 195 -15.80 5.87 -21.12
C ALA A 195 -16.70 4.68 -20.72
N TYR A 196 -16.87 4.44 -19.42
CA TYR A 196 -17.79 3.43 -18.92
C TYR A 196 -19.24 3.77 -19.25
N GLU A 197 -19.65 5.02 -19.07
CA GLU A 197 -21.02 5.46 -19.33
C GLU A 197 -21.40 5.43 -20.81
N TYR A 198 -20.52 5.97 -21.68
CA TYR A 198 -20.90 6.33 -23.04
C TYR A 198 -20.18 5.56 -24.15
N SER A 199 -19.08 4.84 -23.87
CA SER A 199 -18.23 4.27 -24.92
C SER A 199 -18.31 2.75 -25.07
N GLY A 200 -19.28 2.08 -24.43
CA GLY A 200 -19.44 0.61 -24.52
C GLY A 200 -18.28 -0.19 -23.91
N THR A 201 -17.54 0.42 -22.99
CA THR A 201 -16.49 -0.25 -22.20
C THR A 201 -17.12 -1.30 -21.28
N ASP A 202 -16.58 -2.51 -21.27
CA ASP A 202 -17.11 -3.63 -20.46
C ASP A 202 -16.74 -3.49 -18.99
N ALA A 203 -15.52 -2.99 -18.69
CA ALA A 203 -15.02 -2.82 -17.33
C ALA A 203 -14.09 -1.61 -17.21
N ILE A 204 -14.05 -1.03 -16.01
CA ILE A 204 -13.08 0.01 -15.63
C ILE A 204 -12.51 -0.25 -14.25
N PHE A 205 -11.31 0.24 -14.02
CA PHE A 205 -10.70 0.38 -12.69
C PHE A 205 -10.68 1.86 -12.32
N THR A 206 -11.16 2.20 -11.14
CA THR A 206 -11.18 3.58 -10.69
C THR A 206 -11.04 3.67 -9.17
N ARG A 207 -10.33 4.71 -8.70
CA ARG A 207 -10.22 5.08 -7.29
C ARG A 207 -11.07 6.31 -6.95
N SER A 208 -11.82 6.81 -7.94
CA SER A 208 -12.70 7.96 -7.73
C SER A 208 -13.86 7.59 -6.81
N ILE A 209 -14.09 8.38 -5.77
CA ILE A 209 -15.25 8.23 -4.89
C ILE A 209 -16.59 8.39 -5.63
N ALA A 210 -16.59 9.06 -6.78
CA ALA A 210 -17.76 9.16 -7.65
C ALA A 210 -18.27 7.81 -8.15
N SER A 211 -17.42 6.76 -8.14
CA SER A 211 -17.85 5.39 -8.51
C SER A 211 -18.88 4.82 -7.54
N ALA A 212 -18.99 5.34 -6.32
CA ALA A 212 -19.99 4.91 -5.34
C ALA A 212 -21.44 5.03 -5.85
N GLN A 213 -21.73 5.95 -6.77
CA GLN A 213 -23.05 6.11 -7.39
C GLN A 213 -23.52 4.90 -8.21
N TYR A 214 -22.57 4.03 -8.66
CA TYR A 214 -22.89 2.83 -9.43
C TYR A 214 -23.16 1.61 -8.57
N LYS A 215 -22.93 1.70 -7.24
CA LYS A 215 -23.22 0.61 -6.30
C LYS A 215 -24.73 0.37 -6.22
N GLY A 216 -25.16 -0.87 -6.38
CA GLY A 216 -26.59 -1.24 -6.34
C GLY A 216 -27.37 -1.00 -7.63
N GLY A 217 -26.74 -0.59 -8.72
CA GLY A 217 -27.37 -0.46 -10.03
C GLY A 217 -27.66 -1.82 -10.67
N ALA A 218 -28.83 -1.96 -11.32
CA ALA A 218 -29.23 -3.22 -11.97
C ALA A 218 -28.38 -3.60 -13.21
N SER A 219 -27.65 -2.63 -13.79
CA SER A 219 -26.89 -2.80 -15.04
C SER A 219 -25.39 -2.85 -14.85
N SER A 220 -24.92 -2.74 -13.61
CA SER A 220 -23.48 -2.69 -13.29
C SER A 220 -23.19 -3.51 -12.04
N LEU A 221 -22.13 -4.29 -12.08
CA LEU A 221 -21.53 -4.90 -10.91
C LEU A 221 -20.38 -3.99 -10.46
N ALA A 222 -20.43 -3.54 -9.22
CA ALA A 222 -19.37 -2.76 -8.57
C ALA A 222 -18.68 -3.66 -7.53
N LEU A 223 -17.39 -3.90 -7.73
CA LEU A 223 -16.56 -4.70 -6.84
C LEU A 223 -15.50 -3.79 -6.23
N ASP A 224 -15.53 -3.62 -4.93
CA ASP A 224 -14.49 -2.84 -4.25
C ASP A 224 -13.21 -3.67 -4.13
N TYR A 225 -12.09 -3.00 -4.26
CA TYR A 225 -10.78 -3.56 -4.02
C TYR A 225 -9.98 -2.66 -3.08
N ARG A 226 -9.15 -3.27 -2.29
CA ARG A 226 -8.22 -2.55 -1.39
C ARG A 226 -7.04 -2.02 -2.18
N THR A 227 -6.69 -0.76 -1.94
CA THR A 227 -5.42 -0.20 -2.40
C THR A 227 -4.35 -0.39 -1.32
N ASN A 228 -3.10 -0.11 -1.67
CA ASN A 228 -2.00 -0.09 -0.70
C ASN A 228 -1.84 1.28 0.01
N GLN A 229 -2.78 2.20 -0.15
CA GLN A 229 -2.70 3.57 0.34
C GLN A 229 -3.33 3.69 1.71
N LEU A 230 -2.49 3.76 2.75
CA LEU A 230 -2.89 4.00 4.14
C LEU A 230 -3.05 5.49 4.39
N GLU A 231 -4.25 5.94 4.75
CA GLU A 231 -4.54 7.30 5.20
C GLU A 231 -4.37 7.42 6.72
N CYS A 232 -3.73 8.49 7.17
CA CYS A 232 -3.44 8.70 8.58
C CYS A 232 -3.36 10.18 8.96
N LEU A 233 -3.51 10.46 10.24
CA LEU A 233 -3.22 11.74 10.87
C LEU A 233 -1.86 11.63 11.56
N LEU A 234 -0.84 12.25 10.96
CA LEU A 234 0.49 12.36 11.54
C LEU A 234 0.50 13.38 12.68
N MET A 235 1.19 13.04 13.76
CA MET A 235 1.37 13.87 14.96
C MET A 235 2.87 14.04 15.21
N ASN A 236 3.38 15.27 15.23
CA ASN A 236 4.80 15.52 15.38
C ASN A 236 5.21 15.49 16.87
N HIS A 237 5.87 14.41 17.30
CA HIS A 237 6.34 14.22 18.67
C HIS A 237 7.41 15.21 19.13
N SER A 238 7.99 15.99 18.22
CA SER A 238 8.97 17.03 18.58
C SER A 238 8.32 18.42 18.76
N ALA A 239 7.04 18.56 18.43
CA ALA A 239 6.31 19.84 18.51
C ALA A 239 5.39 19.85 19.73
N PHE A 240 5.44 20.89 20.55
CA PHE A 240 4.46 21.13 21.60
C PHE A 240 3.13 21.56 20.96
N PRO A 241 1.98 21.04 21.42
CA PRO A 241 1.75 20.16 22.57
C PRO A 241 1.81 18.64 22.25
N LEU A 242 2.09 18.25 21.00
CA LEU A 242 2.07 16.84 20.57
C LEU A 242 3.23 15.98 21.08
N ASN A 243 4.25 16.60 21.69
CA ASN A 243 5.28 15.89 22.47
C ASN A 243 4.69 15.22 23.73
N LEU A 244 3.51 15.66 24.19
CA LEU A 244 2.78 15.06 25.30
C LEU A 244 1.92 13.90 24.81
N LYS A 245 2.09 12.73 25.41
CA LYS A 245 1.31 11.52 25.07
C LYS A 245 -0.19 11.73 25.35
N SER A 246 -0.53 12.40 26.46
CA SER A 246 -1.89 12.76 26.83
C SER A 246 -2.66 13.47 25.71
N VAL A 247 -2.02 14.45 25.06
CA VAL A 247 -2.63 15.21 23.96
C VAL A 247 -2.86 14.31 22.73
N ARG A 248 -1.89 13.45 22.36
CA ARG A 248 -2.04 12.52 21.23
C ARG A 248 -3.14 11.49 21.49
N GLU A 249 -3.22 10.94 22.70
CA GLU A 249 -4.29 10.03 23.11
C GLU A 249 -5.66 10.70 23.11
N ALA A 250 -5.74 11.95 23.57
CA ALA A 250 -6.99 12.72 23.54
C ALA A 250 -7.46 12.94 22.09
N ILE A 251 -6.58 13.35 21.18
CA ILE A 251 -6.92 13.50 19.75
C ILE A 251 -7.44 12.18 19.18
N ARG A 252 -6.79 11.04 19.48
CA ARG A 252 -7.23 9.71 19.05
C ARG A 252 -8.63 9.37 19.57
N CYS A 253 -8.93 9.71 20.81
CA CYS A 253 -10.24 9.44 21.42
C CYS A 253 -11.35 10.36 20.89
N ILE A 254 -11.02 11.55 20.40
CA ILE A 254 -11.99 12.54 19.89
C ILE A 254 -12.30 12.33 18.40
N VAL A 255 -11.30 12.02 17.57
CA VAL A 255 -11.48 11.91 16.12
C VAL A 255 -12.27 10.64 15.78
N ASP A 256 -13.49 10.83 15.26
CA ASP A 256 -14.35 9.72 14.80
C ASP A 256 -13.98 9.33 13.36
N VAL A 257 -13.12 8.32 13.25
CA VAL A 257 -12.65 7.78 11.97
C VAL A 257 -13.78 7.13 11.17
N ASP A 258 -14.76 6.49 11.84
CA ASP A 258 -15.90 5.88 11.16
C ASP A 258 -16.83 6.94 10.54
N LYS A 259 -16.97 8.07 11.20
CA LYS A 259 -17.71 9.21 10.62
C LYS A 259 -16.97 9.78 9.43
N ILE A 260 -15.63 9.90 9.48
CA ILE A 260 -14.82 10.32 8.34
C ILE A 260 -15.06 9.38 7.16
N ALA A 261 -14.93 8.06 7.38
CA ALA A 261 -15.11 7.04 6.35
C ALA A 261 -16.48 7.13 5.66
N ARG A 262 -17.55 7.25 6.45
CA ARG A 262 -18.93 7.30 5.91
C ARG A 262 -19.27 8.61 5.24
N SER A 263 -18.90 9.76 5.85
CA SER A 263 -19.40 11.08 5.43
C SER A 263 -18.59 11.70 4.32
N TYR A 264 -17.30 11.41 4.24
CA TYR A 264 -16.37 12.06 3.27
C TYR A 264 -15.86 11.10 2.21
N TYR A 265 -15.67 9.81 2.54
CA TYR A 265 -15.17 8.81 1.60
C TYR A 265 -16.27 7.88 1.06
N ASN A 266 -17.56 8.16 1.34
CA ASN A 266 -18.69 7.36 0.86
C ASN A 266 -18.56 5.86 1.18
N GLY A 267 -17.85 5.50 2.24
CA GLY A 267 -17.55 4.12 2.59
C GLY A 267 -16.56 3.41 1.65
N MET A 268 -15.93 4.14 0.72
CA MET A 268 -14.91 3.58 -0.18
C MET A 268 -13.52 3.50 0.48
N VAL A 269 -13.50 2.94 1.66
CA VAL A 269 -12.31 2.76 2.48
C VAL A 269 -12.47 1.53 3.34
N GLU A 270 -11.36 0.95 3.76
CA GLU A 270 -11.33 -0.15 4.71
C GLU A 270 -10.61 0.30 5.98
N ARG A 271 -11.35 0.38 7.09
CA ARG A 271 -10.82 0.84 8.36
C ARG A 271 -9.65 0.00 8.83
N THR A 272 -8.64 0.66 9.33
CA THR A 272 -7.57 0.05 10.10
C THR A 272 -7.12 0.96 11.24
N ASP A 273 -6.79 0.37 12.37
CA ASP A 273 -6.35 1.11 13.56
C ASP A 273 -4.83 1.09 13.75
N THR A 274 -4.15 0.24 12.98
CA THR A 274 -2.69 0.08 12.96
C THR A 274 -2.20 0.07 11.51
N PRO A 275 -0.89 0.20 11.23
CA PRO A 275 -0.38 0.19 9.85
C PRO A 275 -0.50 -1.16 9.11
N PHE A 276 -1.36 -2.06 9.60
CA PHE A 276 -1.57 -3.39 9.02
C PHE A 276 -3.00 -3.55 8.56
N ILE A 277 -3.21 -4.47 7.62
CA ILE A 277 -4.50 -4.65 6.95
C ILE A 277 -5.45 -5.42 7.86
N SER A 278 -6.55 -4.79 8.26
CA SER A 278 -7.59 -5.41 9.07
C SER A 278 -8.23 -6.62 8.36
N GLY A 279 -8.71 -7.60 9.15
CA GLY A 279 -9.33 -8.81 8.62
C GLY A 279 -8.36 -9.80 7.96
N THR A 280 -7.05 -9.60 8.09
CA THR A 280 -6.02 -10.51 7.58
C THR A 280 -5.20 -11.13 8.73
N TRP A 281 -4.41 -12.15 8.42
CA TRP A 281 -3.54 -12.81 9.40
C TRP A 281 -2.56 -11.86 10.11
N MET A 282 -2.27 -10.72 9.49
CA MET A 282 -1.28 -9.75 10.01
C MET A 282 -1.88 -8.74 10.99
N TYR A 283 -3.19 -8.77 11.27
CA TYR A 283 -3.88 -7.80 12.13
C TYR A 283 -4.28 -8.41 13.48
N ASP A 284 -4.04 -7.70 14.58
CA ASP A 284 -4.44 -8.11 15.93
C ASP A 284 -5.84 -7.57 16.27
N ASP A 285 -6.87 -8.37 15.97
CA ASP A 285 -8.28 -8.01 16.23
C ASP A 285 -8.59 -7.74 17.72
N SER A 286 -7.74 -8.19 18.64
CA SER A 286 -7.92 -7.93 20.08
C SER A 286 -7.83 -6.45 20.44
N LEU A 287 -7.27 -5.62 19.56
CA LEU A 287 -7.11 -4.18 19.74
C LEU A 287 -8.33 -3.35 19.29
N SER A 288 -9.33 -3.95 18.66
CA SER A 288 -10.48 -3.23 18.08
C SER A 288 -11.24 -2.32 19.07
N ASN A 289 -11.29 -2.70 20.35
CA ASN A 289 -11.92 -1.88 21.39
C ASN A 289 -11.04 -0.72 21.88
N TYR A 290 -9.72 -0.81 21.71
CA TYR A 290 -8.78 0.20 22.17
C TYR A 290 -8.88 1.52 21.38
N PHE A 291 -9.25 1.41 20.11
CA PHE A 291 -9.28 2.54 19.18
C PHE A 291 -10.69 3.17 19.03
N ARG A 292 -11.65 2.83 19.88
CA ARG A 292 -12.99 3.44 19.87
C ARG A 292 -12.93 4.91 20.21
N THR A 293 -13.79 5.69 19.57
CA THR A 293 -14.03 7.10 19.90
C THR A 293 -14.63 7.20 21.31
N ASP A 294 -13.98 7.95 22.18
CA ASP A 294 -14.38 8.17 23.58
C ASP A 294 -13.98 9.58 24.04
N PRO A 295 -14.78 10.60 23.70
CA PRO A 295 -14.47 11.97 24.08
C PRO A 295 -14.47 12.21 25.60
N VAL A 296 -15.24 11.43 26.37
CA VAL A 296 -15.25 11.57 27.83
C VAL A 296 -13.89 11.17 28.39
N ARG A 297 -13.34 10.05 27.94
CA ARG A 297 -11.99 9.63 28.27
C ARG A 297 -10.93 10.66 27.84
N ALA A 298 -11.10 11.26 26.65
CA ALA A 298 -10.19 12.29 26.16
C ALA A 298 -10.11 13.48 27.12
N MET A 299 -11.27 14.02 27.56
CA MET A 299 -11.32 15.13 28.50
C MET A 299 -10.70 14.76 29.85
N SER A 300 -10.98 13.54 30.36
CA SER A 300 -10.38 13.08 31.62
C SER A 300 -8.82 12.99 31.53
N ILE A 301 -8.29 12.56 30.37
CA ILE A 301 -6.84 12.52 30.12
C ILE A 301 -6.23 13.93 30.12
N LEU A 302 -6.89 14.87 29.43
CA LEU A 302 -6.42 16.26 29.35
C LEU A 302 -6.47 16.96 30.71
N GLU A 303 -7.58 16.81 31.44
CA GLU A 303 -7.74 17.37 32.81
C GLU A 303 -6.69 16.80 33.77
N ALA A 304 -6.45 15.49 33.76
CA ALA A 304 -5.40 14.85 34.55
C ALA A 304 -3.98 15.35 34.26
N ASP A 305 -3.75 15.81 33.00
CA ASP A 305 -2.48 16.41 32.57
C ASP A 305 -2.43 17.94 32.77
N GLY A 306 -3.47 18.52 33.37
CA GLY A 306 -3.54 19.94 33.75
C GLY A 306 -4.02 20.88 32.65
N TRP A 307 -4.70 20.36 31.62
CA TRP A 307 -5.34 21.19 30.60
C TRP A 307 -6.73 21.62 31.07
N LEU A 308 -6.97 22.90 31.21
CA LEU A 308 -8.22 23.52 31.69
C LEU A 308 -8.53 24.76 30.85
N ASP A 309 -9.79 25.08 30.68
CA ASP A 309 -10.23 26.38 30.14
C ASP A 309 -10.21 27.40 31.29
N VAL A 310 -9.16 28.20 31.38
CA VAL A 310 -8.87 29.03 32.55
C VAL A 310 -9.51 30.42 32.43
N ASP A 311 -9.61 30.91 31.21
CA ASP A 311 -10.19 32.25 30.91
C ASP A 311 -11.57 32.19 30.27
N GLU A 312 -12.15 30.99 30.18
CA GLU A 312 -13.53 30.74 29.67
C GLU A 312 -13.70 31.11 28.19
N ASP A 313 -12.63 31.11 27.39
CA ASP A 313 -12.69 31.40 25.93
C ASP A 313 -13.01 30.17 25.07
N GLY A 314 -13.09 28.98 25.70
CA GLY A 314 -13.38 27.68 25.07
C GLY A 314 -12.13 26.97 24.54
N VAL A 315 -10.94 27.50 24.78
CA VAL A 315 -9.66 26.84 24.48
C VAL A 315 -9.03 26.34 25.78
N LEU A 316 -8.45 25.16 25.77
CA LEU A 316 -7.76 24.64 26.94
C LEU A 316 -6.34 25.22 27.04
N GLU A 317 -5.94 25.58 28.27
CA GLU A 317 -4.61 26.01 28.61
C GLU A 317 -3.97 25.08 29.64
N ARG A 318 -2.66 25.11 29.66
CA ARG A 318 -1.82 24.42 30.66
C ARG A 318 -0.67 25.31 31.11
N LEU A 319 -0.31 25.23 32.41
CA LEU A 319 0.90 25.86 32.93
C LEU A 319 2.14 25.16 32.34
N ASN A 320 3.03 25.95 31.73
CA ASN A 320 4.34 25.48 31.33
C ASN A 320 5.34 25.53 32.52
N ASP A 321 6.58 25.03 32.33
CA ASP A 321 7.62 25.01 33.37
C ASP A 321 8.06 26.39 33.85
N LYS A 322 7.66 27.48 33.16
CA LYS A 322 7.92 28.86 33.52
C LYS A 322 6.76 29.50 34.28
N GLY A 323 5.68 28.76 34.53
CA GLY A 323 4.48 29.26 35.16
C GLY A 323 3.59 30.15 34.27
N GLU A 324 3.72 30.04 32.95
CA GLU A 324 2.90 30.73 31.97
C GLU A 324 1.83 29.77 31.43
N TYR A 325 0.60 30.26 31.23
CA TYR A 325 -0.45 29.49 30.54
C TYR A 325 -0.17 29.45 29.04
N VAL A 326 -0.24 28.25 28.47
CA VAL A 326 -0.06 28.02 27.03
C VAL A 326 -1.30 27.33 26.47
N GLU A 327 -1.84 27.89 25.39
CA GLU A 327 -3.05 27.38 24.70
C GLU A 327 -2.77 26.00 24.09
N LEU A 328 -3.80 25.13 24.05
CA LEU A 328 -3.83 23.86 23.30
C LEU A 328 -4.03 24.16 21.81
N LYS A 329 -2.98 24.71 21.21
CA LYS A 329 -3.00 25.25 19.84
C LYS A 329 -2.09 24.48 18.91
N MET A 330 -2.58 24.21 17.67
CA MET A 330 -1.80 23.52 16.66
C MET A 330 -2.25 23.86 15.24
N ASN A 331 -1.38 23.63 14.26
CA ASN A 331 -1.76 23.64 12.83
C ASN A 331 -2.00 22.21 12.34
N LEU A 332 -2.88 22.09 11.35
CA LEU A 332 -3.19 20.87 10.60
C LEU A 332 -2.88 21.12 9.13
N PHE A 333 -1.84 20.48 8.61
CA PHE A 333 -1.45 20.59 7.21
C PHE A 333 -2.23 19.59 6.37
N VAL A 334 -2.65 20.06 5.20
CA VAL A 334 -3.29 19.25 4.17
C VAL A 334 -2.75 19.67 2.80
N TYR A 335 -2.44 18.71 1.92
CA TYR A 335 -2.04 19.06 0.55
C TYR A 335 -3.24 19.13 -0.38
N GLU A 336 -3.13 20.01 -1.39
CA GLU A 336 -4.13 20.20 -2.42
C GLU A 336 -4.24 18.95 -3.30
N GLU A 337 -5.47 18.49 -3.51
CA GLU A 337 -5.80 17.45 -4.50
C GLU A 337 -6.60 18.11 -5.62
N PRO A 338 -6.10 18.12 -6.88
CA PRO A 338 -6.72 18.92 -7.95
C PRO A 338 -8.17 18.55 -8.28
N ASP A 339 -8.53 17.29 -8.10
CA ASP A 339 -9.80 16.71 -8.53
C ASP A 339 -10.69 16.29 -7.36
N ASP A 340 -10.27 16.54 -6.11
CA ASP A 340 -10.93 16.00 -4.93
C ASP A 340 -10.70 16.90 -3.70
N ASN A 341 -11.78 17.27 -3.01
CA ASN A 341 -11.73 18.08 -1.79
C ASN A 341 -11.87 17.24 -0.50
N VAL A 342 -11.98 15.94 -0.62
CA VAL A 342 -12.28 15.04 0.51
C VAL A 342 -11.29 15.17 1.66
N ARG A 343 -10.01 15.33 1.34
CA ARG A 343 -8.96 15.52 2.34
C ARG A 343 -9.10 16.87 3.08
N LEU A 344 -9.43 17.95 2.36
CA LEU A 344 -9.69 19.26 2.97
C LEU A 344 -10.96 19.24 3.84
N GLU A 345 -12.02 18.60 3.38
CA GLU A 345 -13.25 18.42 4.15
C GLU A 345 -13.00 17.59 5.42
N THR A 346 -12.20 16.54 5.31
CA THR A 346 -11.74 15.74 6.47
C THR A 346 -10.95 16.60 7.46
N ALA A 347 -10.03 17.44 6.99
CA ALA A 347 -9.26 18.34 7.85
C ALA A 347 -10.16 19.37 8.57
N ASN A 348 -11.13 19.94 7.87
CA ASN A 348 -12.10 20.85 8.47
C ASN A 348 -12.96 20.14 9.53
N TYR A 349 -13.41 18.92 9.25
CA TYR A 349 -14.13 18.11 10.23
C TYR A 349 -13.29 17.85 11.50
N ILE A 350 -12.01 17.48 11.34
CA ILE A 350 -11.09 17.27 12.47
C ILE A 350 -10.92 18.55 13.26
N ARG A 351 -10.70 19.71 12.60
CA ARG A 351 -10.63 21.02 13.24
C ARG A 351 -11.85 21.31 14.10
N ASP A 352 -13.04 21.17 13.51
CA ASP A 352 -14.30 21.52 14.17
C ASP A 352 -14.61 20.55 15.31
N THR A 353 -14.31 19.27 15.13
CA THR A 353 -14.48 18.25 16.16
C THR A 353 -13.54 18.49 17.34
N LEU A 354 -12.25 18.71 17.09
CA LEU A 354 -11.27 19.02 18.14
C LEU A 354 -11.59 20.36 18.82
N GLY A 355 -12.06 21.36 18.07
CA GLY A 355 -12.49 22.65 18.59
C GLY A 355 -13.60 22.57 19.63
N ALA A 356 -14.54 21.64 19.45
CA ALA A 356 -15.60 21.38 20.42
C ALA A 356 -15.11 20.83 21.78
N TYR A 357 -13.84 20.40 21.84
CA TYR A 357 -13.19 19.88 23.05
C TYR A 357 -11.98 20.72 23.48
N GLY A 358 -11.96 22.01 23.13
CA GLY A 358 -10.97 22.96 23.64
C GLY A 358 -9.65 23.01 22.88
N PHE A 359 -9.57 22.43 21.68
CA PHE A 359 -8.38 22.54 20.83
C PHE A 359 -8.52 23.70 19.83
N LYS A 360 -7.51 24.53 19.71
CA LYS A 360 -7.42 25.58 18.70
C LYS A 360 -6.63 25.11 17.50
N VAL A 361 -7.34 24.57 16.49
CA VAL A 361 -6.71 23.99 15.30
C VAL A 361 -6.86 24.93 14.10
N THR A 362 -5.74 25.20 13.41
CA THR A 362 -5.73 26.00 12.16
C THR A 362 -5.39 25.08 10.98
N VAL A 363 -6.33 24.88 10.05
CA VAL A 363 -6.11 24.13 8.81
C VAL A 363 -5.31 25.00 7.83
N GLN A 364 -4.29 24.43 7.23
CA GLN A 364 -3.44 25.07 6.22
C GLN A 364 -3.33 24.17 5.00
N THR A 365 -3.86 24.61 3.87
CA THR A 365 -3.76 23.95 2.58
C THR A 365 -2.49 24.38 1.87
N MET A 366 -1.70 23.41 1.39
CA MET A 366 -0.39 23.65 0.78
C MET A 366 -0.21 22.77 -0.45
N LYS A 367 0.75 23.10 -1.32
CA LYS A 367 1.18 22.21 -2.40
C LYS A 367 1.81 20.94 -1.82
N PHE A 368 1.66 19.83 -2.50
CA PHE A 368 2.23 18.55 -2.07
C PHE A 368 3.74 18.62 -1.75
N THR A 369 4.51 19.31 -2.60
CA THR A 369 5.96 19.53 -2.40
C THR A 369 6.28 20.28 -1.10
N ASP A 370 5.46 21.27 -0.75
CA ASP A 370 5.68 22.09 0.44
C ASP A 370 5.33 21.30 1.71
N VAL A 371 4.28 20.47 1.65
CA VAL A 371 3.95 19.53 2.73
C VAL A 371 5.09 18.53 2.92
N GLN A 372 5.60 17.94 1.82
CA GLN A 372 6.74 17.00 1.91
C GLN A 372 7.98 17.66 2.55
N GLN A 373 8.27 18.90 2.19
CA GLN A 373 9.38 19.65 2.80
C GLN A 373 9.13 19.88 4.29
N ALA A 374 7.94 20.35 4.67
CA ALA A 374 7.57 20.58 6.07
C ALA A 374 7.69 19.29 6.91
N LEU A 375 7.21 18.17 6.40
CA LEU A 375 7.35 16.84 7.03
C LEU A 375 8.82 16.45 7.19
N SER A 376 9.63 16.63 6.16
CA SER A 376 11.05 16.25 6.15
C SER A 376 11.87 17.01 7.19
N VAL A 377 11.62 18.32 7.35
CA VAL A 377 12.32 19.16 8.36
C VAL A 377 11.64 19.14 9.74
N GLY A 378 10.41 18.60 9.85
CA GLY A 378 9.67 18.53 11.12
C GLY A 378 8.99 19.84 11.49
N ASN A 379 8.67 20.70 10.54
CA ASN A 379 7.99 21.98 10.77
C ASN A 379 6.46 21.85 10.57
N PHE A 380 5.81 21.08 11.44
CA PHE A 380 4.37 20.86 11.47
C PHE A 380 3.92 20.39 12.85
N HIS A 381 2.62 20.48 13.15
CA HIS A 381 2.02 19.82 14.31
C HIS A 381 1.26 18.57 13.85
N LEU A 382 0.16 18.75 13.12
CA LEU A 382 -0.66 17.69 12.52
C LEU A 382 -0.54 17.73 11.02
N CYS A 383 -0.62 16.56 10.37
CA CYS A 383 -0.70 16.48 8.92
C CYS A 383 -1.58 15.29 8.50
N LEU A 384 -2.57 15.53 7.62
CA LEU A 384 -3.24 14.44 6.91
C LEU A 384 -2.33 13.96 5.79
N ALA A 385 -1.92 12.70 5.87
CA ALA A 385 -0.97 12.10 4.95
C ALA A 385 -1.37 10.68 4.54
N SER A 386 -0.80 10.24 3.43
CA SER A 386 -0.92 8.86 2.96
C SER A 386 0.45 8.21 2.85
N TYR A 387 0.51 6.93 3.18
CA TYR A 387 1.66 6.08 2.90
C TYR A 387 1.29 4.98 1.91
N ALA A 388 2.14 4.77 0.90
CA ALA A 388 2.08 3.57 0.09
C ALA A 388 2.72 2.42 0.89
N MET A 389 1.90 1.47 1.32
CA MET A 389 2.37 0.32 2.10
C MET A 389 2.78 -0.82 1.17
N ASP A 390 3.76 -1.59 1.60
CA ASP A 390 4.14 -2.83 0.92
C ASP A 390 3.18 -3.96 1.33
N VAL A 391 3.06 -4.99 0.49
CA VAL A 391 2.34 -6.23 0.83
C VAL A 391 3.06 -6.99 1.97
N CYS A 392 4.38 -6.89 2.05
CA CYS A 392 5.15 -7.39 3.17
C CYS A 392 4.79 -6.58 4.44
N PRO A 393 4.26 -7.22 5.49
CA PRO A 393 3.81 -6.53 6.69
C PRO A 393 4.98 -6.09 7.60
N ASP A 394 5.80 -5.17 7.12
CA ASP A 394 6.90 -4.54 7.86
C ASP A 394 6.73 -3.01 7.88
N ALA A 395 6.16 -2.49 8.97
CA ALA A 395 5.99 -1.06 9.18
C ALA A 395 7.23 -0.37 9.79
N GLY A 396 8.37 -1.04 9.84
CA GLY A 396 9.60 -0.49 10.46
C GLY A 396 10.07 0.81 9.82
N PHE A 397 9.74 1.07 8.54
CA PHE A 397 10.08 2.34 7.88
C PHE A 397 9.30 3.54 8.46
N LEU A 398 8.14 3.31 9.08
CA LEU A 398 7.32 4.32 9.77
C LEU A 398 7.65 4.42 11.26
N LEU A 399 8.00 3.29 11.89
CA LEU A 399 8.00 3.15 13.35
C LEU A 399 9.39 3.22 13.98
N MET A 400 10.46 2.92 13.24
CA MET A 400 11.81 3.00 13.77
C MET A 400 12.35 4.43 13.72
N SER A 401 12.99 4.87 14.80
CA SER A 401 13.43 6.26 15.01
C SER A 401 14.39 6.81 13.94
N SER A 402 15.17 5.95 13.27
CA SER A 402 16.18 6.34 12.28
C SER A 402 15.70 6.32 10.85
N ASN A 403 14.43 5.94 10.59
CA ASN A 403 13.94 5.74 9.26
C ASN A 403 13.30 7.00 8.66
N THR A 404 13.49 7.18 7.37
CA THR A 404 13.05 8.37 6.63
C THR A 404 11.54 8.52 6.51
N GLY A 405 10.77 7.44 6.66
CA GLY A 405 9.30 7.45 6.68
C GLY A 405 8.70 7.89 8.04
N ASN A 406 9.51 7.94 9.09
CA ASN A 406 9.08 8.38 10.42
C ASN A 406 8.99 9.91 10.50
N TYR A 407 8.08 10.51 9.76
CA TYR A 407 7.85 11.96 9.79
C TYR A 407 7.33 12.44 11.15
N CYS A 408 6.65 11.58 11.91
CA CYS A 408 6.15 11.91 13.25
C CYS A 408 7.25 12.17 14.27
N ARG A 409 8.51 11.91 13.94
CA ARG A 409 9.63 12.02 14.91
C ARG A 409 9.44 11.13 16.14
N TYR A 410 8.64 10.09 16.00
CA TYR A 410 8.41 9.08 17.04
C TYR A 410 9.70 8.38 17.43
N ARG A 411 9.91 8.20 18.73
CA ARG A 411 11.09 7.55 19.27
C ARG A 411 10.69 6.58 20.39
N SER A 412 10.91 5.31 20.15
CA SER A 412 10.72 4.24 21.13
C SER A 412 11.81 3.20 20.91
N THR A 413 12.55 2.90 21.96
CA THR A 413 13.55 1.82 21.95
C THR A 413 12.84 0.47 21.81
N GLU A 414 11.75 0.29 22.57
CA GLU A 414 10.96 -0.94 22.56
C GLU A 414 10.39 -1.23 21.17
N MET A 415 9.74 -0.26 20.54
CA MET A 415 9.26 -0.39 19.17
C MET A 415 10.39 -0.70 18.18
N THR A 416 11.53 -0.03 18.32
CA THR A 416 12.70 -0.27 17.48
C THR A 416 13.22 -1.70 17.63
N ASP A 417 13.24 -2.22 18.85
CA ASP A 417 13.72 -3.58 19.12
C ASP A 417 12.70 -4.64 18.66
N LEU A 418 11.40 -4.38 18.79
CA LEU A 418 10.35 -5.23 18.20
C LEU A 418 10.45 -5.28 16.68
N CYS A 419 10.65 -4.16 15.99
CA CYS A 419 10.87 -4.15 14.55
C CYS A 419 12.13 -4.93 14.12
N LYS A 420 13.22 -4.84 14.90
CA LYS A 420 14.42 -5.65 14.65
C LYS A 420 14.16 -7.14 14.92
N GLU A 421 13.38 -7.46 15.94
CA GLU A 421 13.02 -8.83 16.29
C GLU A 421 12.13 -9.45 15.21
N LEU A 422 11.14 -8.69 14.68
CA LEU A 422 10.31 -9.10 13.55
C LEU A 422 11.19 -9.58 12.37
N ARG A 423 12.24 -8.84 12.09
CA ARG A 423 13.18 -9.11 10.99
C ARG A 423 14.18 -10.25 11.27
N LYS A 424 13.95 -11.04 12.32
CA LYS A 424 14.68 -12.30 12.61
C LYS A 424 13.78 -13.52 12.51
N GLN A 425 12.48 -13.33 12.36
CA GLN A 425 11.53 -14.44 12.30
C GLN A 425 11.54 -15.09 10.92
N MET A 426 11.53 -16.42 10.88
CA MET A 426 11.63 -17.21 9.64
C MET A 426 10.34 -17.95 9.30
N THR A 427 9.40 -18.04 10.23
CA THR A 427 8.11 -18.70 10.04
C THR A 427 6.97 -17.71 10.19
N GLN A 428 5.88 -17.95 9.48
CA GLN A 428 4.69 -17.09 9.57
C GLN A 428 4.13 -16.98 11.01
N PRO A 429 4.02 -18.06 11.82
CA PRO A 429 3.50 -17.94 13.18
C PRO A 429 4.41 -17.11 14.11
N ASP A 430 5.73 -17.25 14.00
CA ASP A 430 6.66 -16.45 14.80
C ASP A 430 6.64 -14.97 14.36
N TYR A 431 6.53 -14.74 13.07
CA TYR A 431 6.42 -13.40 12.49
C TYR A 431 5.13 -12.72 12.99
N GLN A 432 4.00 -13.40 12.92
CA GLN A 432 2.70 -12.92 13.42
C GLN A 432 2.74 -12.57 14.91
N ARG A 433 3.36 -13.41 15.72
CA ARG A 433 3.48 -13.17 17.16
C ARG A 433 4.19 -11.85 17.47
N VAL A 434 5.31 -11.56 16.77
CA VAL A 434 6.03 -10.28 16.96
C VAL A 434 5.26 -9.12 16.34
N LEU A 435 4.58 -9.34 15.21
CA LEU A 435 3.74 -8.35 14.56
C LEU A 435 2.61 -7.85 15.49
N PHE A 436 1.99 -8.76 16.24
CA PHE A 436 0.99 -8.42 17.25
C PHE A 436 1.56 -7.62 18.42
N GLN A 437 2.80 -7.91 18.84
CA GLN A 437 3.48 -7.10 19.85
C GLN A 437 3.74 -5.67 19.33
N ILE A 438 4.14 -5.51 18.09
CA ILE A 438 4.31 -4.19 17.44
C ILE A 438 2.99 -3.41 17.46
N GLN A 439 1.86 -4.06 17.16
CA GLN A 439 0.56 -3.39 17.15
C GLN A 439 0.10 -2.96 18.56
N ARG A 440 0.35 -3.78 19.56
CA ARG A 440 0.08 -3.41 20.97
C ARG A 440 0.93 -2.23 21.42
N GLN A 441 2.21 -2.23 21.09
CA GLN A 441 3.08 -1.10 21.36
C GLN A 441 2.66 0.15 20.59
N PHE A 442 2.21 0.00 19.34
CA PHE A 442 1.65 1.11 18.56
C PHE A 442 0.40 1.71 19.22
N ALA A 443 -0.50 0.86 19.68
CA ALA A 443 -1.70 1.29 20.39
C ALA A 443 -1.34 2.05 21.68
N GLU A 444 -0.38 1.54 22.44
CA GLU A 444 0.07 2.15 23.70
C GLU A 444 0.76 3.48 23.46
N ASP A 445 1.69 3.59 22.53
CA ASP A 445 2.50 4.80 22.31
C ASP A 445 1.76 5.88 21.50
N CYS A 446 0.75 5.52 20.73
CA CYS A 446 -0.02 6.42 19.88
C CYS A 446 0.89 7.32 19.00
N PRO A 447 1.75 6.75 18.13
CA PRO A 447 2.68 7.55 17.34
C PRO A 447 2.00 8.42 16.28
N PHE A 448 0.93 7.91 15.68
CA PHE A 448 0.02 8.59 14.76
C PHE A 448 -1.31 7.84 14.73
N ILE A 449 -2.33 8.39 14.09
CA ILE A 449 -3.63 7.77 13.99
C ILE A 449 -3.79 7.20 12.58
N CYS A 450 -3.92 5.87 12.45
CA CYS A 450 -4.35 5.23 11.22
C CYS A 450 -5.86 5.45 11.04
N PHE A 451 -6.27 5.73 9.83
CA PHE A 451 -7.69 5.87 9.50
C PHE A 451 -8.18 4.62 8.76
N PHE A 452 -7.68 4.40 7.59
CA PHE A 452 -8.13 3.34 6.70
C PHE A 452 -7.17 3.16 5.52
N TYR A 453 -7.29 2.04 4.86
CA TYR A 453 -6.81 1.88 3.49
C TYR A 453 -7.87 2.40 2.52
N ARG A 454 -7.46 3.19 1.52
CA ARG A 454 -8.37 3.60 0.45
C ARG A 454 -8.80 2.38 -0.35
N SER A 455 -10.04 2.39 -0.84
CA SER A 455 -10.54 1.40 -1.79
C SER A 455 -10.68 2.03 -3.17
N GLY A 456 -10.58 1.19 -4.18
CA GLY A 456 -11.05 1.49 -5.51
C GLY A 456 -12.22 0.60 -5.86
N THR A 457 -12.78 0.77 -7.04
CA THR A 457 -13.89 -0.03 -7.56
C THR A 457 -13.60 -0.53 -8.95
N VAL A 458 -13.80 -1.82 -9.18
CA VAL A 458 -13.97 -2.39 -10.50
C VAL A 458 -15.43 -2.27 -10.86
N LEU A 459 -15.76 -1.46 -11.87
CA LEU A 459 -17.10 -1.42 -12.44
C LEU A 459 -17.13 -2.28 -13.68
N THR A 460 -18.10 -3.21 -13.76
CA THR A 460 -18.26 -4.08 -14.92
C THR A 460 -19.72 -4.23 -15.30
N ARG A 461 -19.98 -4.31 -16.62
CA ARG A 461 -21.33 -4.54 -17.20
C ARG A 461 -21.66 -6.02 -17.32
N ARG A 462 -20.64 -6.89 -17.27
CA ARG A 462 -20.79 -8.33 -17.41
C ARG A 462 -20.62 -8.99 -16.06
N MET A 463 -21.45 -9.97 -15.75
CA MET A 463 -21.28 -10.80 -14.58
C MET A 463 -20.07 -11.72 -14.77
N TYR A 464 -19.02 -11.51 -14.01
CA TYR A 464 -17.88 -12.42 -13.91
C TYR A 464 -18.08 -13.30 -12.68
N THR A 465 -18.04 -14.61 -12.85
CA THR A 465 -18.42 -15.57 -11.81
C THR A 465 -17.32 -15.84 -10.78
N THR A 466 -16.12 -15.28 -10.94
CA THR A 466 -14.94 -15.69 -10.17
C THR A 466 -14.10 -14.57 -9.56
N VAL A 467 -14.55 -13.32 -9.56
CA VAL A 467 -13.81 -12.23 -8.92
C VAL A 467 -13.91 -12.39 -7.41
N ARG A 468 -12.87 -12.93 -6.79
CA ARG A 468 -12.66 -12.95 -5.34
C ARG A 468 -11.93 -11.67 -4.92
N ASP A 469 -11.55 -11.58 -3.65
CA ASP A 469 -10.82 -10.46 -3.07
C ASP A 469 -9.62 -10.05 -3.93
N VAL A 470 -9.80 -9.03 -4.77
CA VAL A 470 -8.76 -8.54 -5.67
C VAL A 470 -7.99 -7.41 -5.01
N ARG A 471 -6.67 -7.43 -5.16
CA ARG A 471 -5.79 -6.34 -4.76
C ARG A 471 -5.55 -5.40 -5.94
N GLU A 472 -5.18 -4.16 -5.64
CA GLU A 472 -4.91 -3.15 -6.66
C GLU A 472 -3.87 -3.59 -7.71
N SER A 473 -2.87 -4.36 -7.32
CA SER A 473 -1.85 -4.89 -8.24
C SER A 473 -2.32 -6.05 -9.10
N GLU A 474 -3.50 -6.63 -8.82
CA GLU A 474 -3.97 -7.89 -9.39
C GLU A 474 -5.46 -7.87 -9.78
N LEU A 475 -5.98 -6.71 -10.21
CA LEU A 475 -7.41 -6.54 -10.54
C LEU A 475 -7.87 -7.44 -11.70
N LEU A 476 -6.93 -7.97 -12.49
CA LEU A 476 -7.18 -8.93 -13.56
C LEU A 476 -6.89 -10.38 -13.16
N LYS A 477 -6.61 -10.65 -11.89
CA LYS A 477 -6.37 -12.02 -11.40
C LYS A 477 -7.58 -12.91 -11.75
N GLY A 478 -7.32 -14.08 -12.34
CA GLY A 478 -8.34 -15.03 -12.75
C GLY A 478 -9.06 -14.70 -14.07
N ILE A 479 -8.65 -13.64 -14.77
CA ILE A 479 -9.28 -13.29 -16.09
C ILE A 479 -9.11 -14.40 -17.12
N ASP A 480 -8.10 -15.23 -16.98
CA ASP A 480 -7.84 -16.41 -17.80
C ASP A 480 -8.95 -17.46 -17.70
N THR A 481 -9.68 -17.51 -16.57
CA THR A 481 -10.79 -18.43 -16.30
C THR A 481 -12.17 -17.81 -16.46
N PHE A 482 -12.27 -16.50 -16.74
CA PHE A 482 -13.56 -15.82 -16.85
C PHE A 482 -14.42 -16.40 -17.98
N ARG A 483 -15.64 -16.76 -17.62
CA ARG A 483 -16.68 -17.11 -18.59
C ARG A 483 -17.66 -15.95 -18.70
N THR A 484 -17.88 -15.47 -19.92
CA THR A 484 -19.00 -14.57 -20.21
C THR A 484 -20.26 -15.42 -20.37
N ASN A 485 -21.22 -15.27 -19.48
CA ASN A 485 -22.58 -15.82 -19.65
C ASN A 485 -23.29 -15.07 -20.75
#